data_541c66aa8babb691385a159006d26bc8
#
_entry.id   541c66aa8babb691385a159006d26bc8
#
_cell.length_a   1.000
_cell.length_b   1.000
_cell.length_c   1.000
_cell.angle_alpha   90.00
_cell.angle_beta   90.00
_cell.angle_gamma   90.00
#
_symmetry.space_group_name_H-M   'P 1'
#
loop_
_entity.id
_entity.type
_entity.pdbx_description
1 polymer ?
#
loop_
_entity_poly.entity_id
_entity_poly.type
_entity_poly.pdbx_seq_one_letter_code
_entity_poly.pdbx_strand_id
1 'polypeptide(L)'
;MSPLTALITGASSGIGRSLAHVFAREGYALVLVARRLAVLEELAAELSRDHGVTVRVMAIDLAEPDAAMRLFADLQQSGVVVDVLVNNAGFGMQGAFAALPADRQLQMIHLNVTALTALTRLLLPSMLERGKGGVLNVGSTAGFQPGPFMAVYYATKAYVISFTEALADELSGSGLRVSCLAPGPTATAFATEAGAAESRLFQSDTMSVDEVARIGYEGWRAGKFLVVAGRRNWWRAFAVRILPRSYVRRVVRDLNSRPD
;
A
#
# COMPACT_ATOMS: atom_id res chain seq x y z
N MET A 1 10.20 7.93 26.78
CA MET A 1 10.61 7.05 25.65
C MET A 1 10.46 7.87 24.38
N SER A 2 11.43 7.82 23.48
CA SER A 2 11.26 8.46 22.15
C SER A 2 10.08 7.85 21.41
N PRO A 3 9.31 8.65 20.66
CA PRO A 3 8.18 8.14 19.88
C PRO A 3 8.68 7.13 18.83
N LEU A 4 7.83 6.13 18.51
CA LEU A 4 8.10 5.22 17.41
C LEU A 4 8.02 5.95 16.08
N THR A 5 8.83 5.56 15.10
CA THR A 5 8.85 6.19 13.78
C THR A 5 8.20 5.29 12.73
N ALA A 6 7.21 5.83 12.00
CA ALA A 6 6.58 5.18 10.86
C ALA A 6 7.07 5.80 9.53
N LEU A 7 7.60 4.96 8.65
CA LEU A 7 7.93 5.34 7.27
C LEU A 7 6.75 4.97 6.36
N ILE A 8 6.21 5.95 5.63
CA ILE A 8 5.02 5.77 4.79
C ILE A 8 5.37 6.13 3.35
N THR A 9 5.31 5.15 2.45
CA THR A 9 5.52 5.35 1.02
C THR A 9 4.22 5.74 0.32
N GLY A 10 4.33 6.59 -0.72
CA GLY A 10 3.15 7.11 -1.42
C GLY A 10 2.29 8.05 -0.54
N ALA A 11 2.92 8.76 0.40
CA ALA A 11 2.23 9.59 1.41
C ALA A 11 1.57 10.86 0.85
N SER A 12 1.85 11.26 -0.40
CA SER A 12 1.38 12.52 -0.96
C SER A 12 -0.11 12.56 -1.34
N SER A 13 -0.83 11.43 -1.30
CA SER A 13 -2.25 11.37 -1.67
C SER A 13 -2.94 10.09 -1.18
N GLY A 14 -4.27 10.06 -1.26
CA GLY A 14 -5.10 8.87 -1.06
C GLY A 14 -4.87 8.18 0.28
N ILE A 15 -4.83 6.84 0.25
CA ILE A 15 -4.70 6.01 1.45
C ILE A 15 -3.40 6.31 2.21
N GLY A 16 -2.27 6.58 1.51
CA GLY A 16 -1.00 6.90 2.17
C GLY A 16 -1.05 8.20 2.98
N ARG A 17 -1.71 9.25 2.45
CA ARG A 17 -1.93 10.51 3.19
C ARG A 17 -2.81 10.27 4.42
N SER A 18 -3.92 9.55 4.27
CA SER A 18 -4.79 9.24 5.40
C SER A 18 -4.12 8.35 6.45
N LEU A 19 -3.26 7.39 6.03
CA LEU A 19 -2.43 6.63 6.97
C LEU A 19 -1.46 7.53 7.73
N ALA A 20 -0.85 8.55 7.07
CA ALA A 20 0.02 9.51 7.74
C ALA A 20 -0.73 10.26 8.86
N HIS A 21 -1.96 10.71 8.60
CA HIS A 21 -2.82 11.31 9.65
C HIS A 21 -3.14 10.34 10.79
N VAL A 22 -3.44 9.07 10.47
CA VAL A 22 -3.72 8.07 11.51
C VAL A 22 -2.50 7.83 12.39
N PHE A 23 -1.31 7.61 11.79
CA PHE A 23 -0.09 7.38 12.56
C PHE A 23 0.35 8.62 13.36
N ALA A 24 0.18 9.84 12.81
CA ALA A 24 0.46 11.09 13.53
C ALA A 24 -0.42 11.25 14.77
N ARG A 25 -1.74 11.02 14.63
CA ARG A 25 -2.70 11.07 15.73
C ARG A 25 -2.38 10.06 16.84
N GLU A 26 -1.80 8.92 16.49
CA GLU A 26 -1.35 7.89 17.44
C GLU A 26 0.06 8.17 18.03
N GLY A 27 0.64 9.36 17.74
CA GLY A 27 1.88 9.85 18.34
C GLY A 27 3.16 9.32 17.70
N TYR A 28 3.10 8.76 16.48
CA TYR A 28 4.31 8.36 15.78
C TYR A 28 5.03 9.56 15.18
N ALA A 29 6.37 9.56 15.26
CA ALA A 29 7.18 10.34 14.34
C ALA A 29 7.06 9.75 12.92
N LEU A 30 7.14 10.59 11.87
CA LEU A 30 6.88 10.16 10.51
C LEU A 30 8.06 10.41 9.57
N VAL A 31 8.25 9.48 8.64
CA VAL A 31 9.03 9.68 7.41
C VAL A 31 8.07 9.53 6.24
N LEU A 32 7.79 10.62 5.54
CA LEU A 32 6.88 10.64 4.40
C LEU A 32 7.67 10.55 3.09
N VAL A 33 7.39 9.53 2.29
CA VAL A 33 8.10 9.26 1.03
C VAL A 33 7.14 9.35 -0.15
N ALA A 34 7.42 10.22 -1.11
CA ALA A 34 6.75 10.31 -2.41
C ALA A 34 7.58 11.19 -3.36
N ARG A 35 7.11 11.37 -4.61
CA ARG A 35 7.79 12.15 -5.64
C ARG A 35 7.66 13.67 -5.47
N ARG A 36 6.50 14.13 -4.98
CA ARG A 36 6.12 15.57 -4.95
C ARG A 36 6.55 16.19 -3.62
N LEU A 37 7.73 16.84 -3.61
CA LEU A 37 8.30 17.44 -2.40
C LEU A 37 7.34 18.46 -1.75
N ALA A 38 6.86 19.44 -2.50
CA ALA A 38 6.00 20.49 -1.96
C ALA A 38 4.73 19.95 -1.27
N VAL A 39 4.10 18.91 -1.85
CA VAL A 39 2.93 18.26 -1.22
C VAL A 39 3.29 17.54 0.07
N LEU A 40 4.49 16.96 0.14
CA LEU A 40 4.97 16.32 1.38
C LEU A 40 5.29 17.36 2.46
N GLU A 41 5.88 18.49 2.09
CA GLU A 41 6.18 19.60 3.03
C GLU A 41 4.92 20.23 3.60
N GLU A 42 3.91 20.46 2.77
CA GLU A 42 2.59 20.92 3.22
C GLU A 42 1.96 19.92 4.21
N LEU A 43 1.96 18.62 3.88
CA LEU A 43 1.46 17.58 4.76
C LEU A 43 2.27 17.49 6.06
N ALA A 44 3.59 17.62 5.99
CA ALA A 44 4.45 17.58 7.16
C ALA A 44 4.16 18.75 8.12
N ALA A 45 3.98 19.96 7.57
CA ALA A 45 3.61 21.15 8.35
C ALA A 45 2.23 20.99 9.00
N GLU A 46 1.25 20.45 8.27
CA GLU A 46 -0.10 20.14 8.78
C GLU A 46 -0.03 19.15 9.94
N LEU A 47 0.63 18.00 9.76
CA LEU A 47 0.71 16.94 10.77
C LEU A 47 1.49 17.38 12.02
N SER A 48 2.57 18.15 11.85
CA SER A 48 3.35 18.67 12.96
C SER A 48 2.55 19.69 13.78
N ARG A 49 1.80 20.58 13.12
CA ARG A 49 0.95 21.57 13.78
C ARG A 49 -0.22 20.91 14.55
N ASP A 50 -0.90 19.94 13.90
CA ASP A 50 -2.17 19.39 14.40
C ASP A 50 -1.96 18.29 15.45
N HIS A 51 -0.80 17.59 15.42
CA HIS A 51 -0.51 16.46 16.29
C HIS A 51 0.78 16.61 17.12
N GLY A 52 1.59 17.66 16.88
CA GLY A 52 2.83 17.87 17.62
C GLY A 52 3.92 16.83 17.34
N VAL A 53 3.83 16.07 16.23
CA VAL A 53 4.79 15.02 15.90
C VAL A 53 5.89 15.53 15.00
N THR A 54 7.08 14.89 15.08
CA THR A 54 8.17 15.15 14.17
C THR A 54 7.89 14.48 12.83
N VAL A 55 7.98 15.24 11.74
CA VAL A 55 7.77 14.72 10.39
C VAL A 55 8.99 15.06 9.51
N ARG A 56 9.56 14.05 8.88
CA ARG A 56 10.61 14.18 7.87
C ARG A 56 10.02 13.86 6.49
N VAL A 57 10.43 14.59 5.46
CA VAL A 57 10.02 14.32 4.08
C VAL A 57 11.20 13.86 3.25
N MET A 58 10.97 12.93 2.34
CA MET A 58 11.96 12.40 1.42
C MET A 58 11.34 12.28 0.02
N ALA A 59 11.78 13.16 -0.89
CA ALA A 59 11.28 13.20 -2.27
C ALA A 59 12.01 12.18 -3.13
N ILE A 60 11.45 10.98 -3.27
CA ILE A 60 12.06 9.85 -3.98
C ILE A 60 11.01 9.19 -4.88
N ASP A 61 11.37 8.91 -6.14
CA ASP A 61 10.59 8.02 -7.00
C ASP A 61 11.03 6.57 -6.78
N LEU A 62 10.23 5.82 -6.04
CA LEU A 62 10.50 4.40 -5.76
C LEU A 62 10.32 3.48 -7.00
N ALA A 63 9.86 4.01 -8.13
CA ALA A 63 9.83 3.28 -9.39
C ALA A 63 11.20 3.29 -10.11
N GLU A 64 12.16 4.11 -9.65
CA GLU A 64 13.53 4.11 -10.17
C GLU A 64 14.34 2.92 -9.64
N PRO A 65 15.28 2.39 -10.45
CA PRO A 65 16.25 1.41 -9.97
C PRO A 65 16.99 1.94 -8.73
N ASP A 66 17.30 1.05 -7.79
CA ASP A 66 18.05 1.34 -6.56
C ASP A 66 17.45 2.40 -5.60
N ALA A 67 16.25 2.93 -5.92
CA ALA A 67 15.61 3.95 -5.08
C ALA A 67 15.39 3.50 -3.63
N ALA A 68 15.04 2.22 -3.42
CA ALA A 68 14.91 1.65 -2.08
C ALA A 68 16.23 1.62 -1.33
N MET A 69 17.34 1.33 -2.01
CA MET A 69 18.70 1.35 -1.43
C MET A 69 19.14 2.78 -1.07
N ARG A 70 18.89 3.75 -1.96
CA ARG A 70 19.17 5.17 -1.69
C ARG A 70 18.38 5.66 -0.48
N LEU A 71 17.06 5.39 -0.44
CA LEU A 71 16.24 5.74 0.72
C LEU A 71 16.79 5.16 2.02
N PHE A 72 17.18 3.88 2.00
CA PHE A 72 17.73 3.23 3.18
C PHE A 72 19.08 3.86 3.60
N ALA A 73 19.97 4.17 2.66
CA ALA A 73 21.24 4.83 2.94
C ALA A 73 21.04 6.23 3.56
N ASP A 74 20.09 7.02 3.04
CA ASP A 74 19.75 8.35 3.56
C ASP A 74 19.18 8.27 4.99
N LEU A 75 18.37 7.25 5.28
CA LEU A 75 17.84 6.99 6.63
C LEU A 75 18.97 6.66 7.60
N GLN A 76 19.92 5.80 7.21
CA GLN A 76 21.07 5.45 8.02
C GLN A 76 21.97 6.66 8.27
N GLN A 77 22.31 7.43 7.22
CA GLN A 77 23.15 8.62 7.33
C GLN A 77 22.54 9.69 8.26
N SER A 78 21.23 9.81 8.25
CA SER A 78 20.51 10.75 9.10
C SER A 78 20.15 10.20 10.49
N GLY A 79 20.58 9.00 10.84
CA GLY A 79 20.33 8.37 12.15
C GLY A 79 18.86 8.06 12.43
N VAL A 80 18.02 7.98 11.38
CA VAL A 80 16.60 7.69 11.54
C VAL A 80 16.36 6.20 11.70
N VAL A 81 15.80 5.82 12.84
CA VAL A 81 15.40 4.45 13.12
C VAL A 81 13.91 4.28 12.76
N VAL A 82 13.62 3.44 11.79
CA VAL A 82 12.24 3.13 11.38
C VAL A 82 11.73 1.93 12.18
N ASP A 83 10.62 2.14 12.92
CA ASP A 83 9.96 1.09 13.68
C ASP A 83 8.79 0.45 12.91
N VAL A 84 8.11 1.23 12.05
CA VAL A 84 7.00 0.74 11.23
C VAL A 84 7.22 1.13 9.78
N LEU A 85 7.17 0.14 8.89
CA LEU A 85 7.19 0.36 7.43
C LEU A 85 5.77 0.22 6.88
N VAL A 86 5.27 1.28 6.25
CA VAL A 86 4.00 1.29 5.52
C VAL A 86 4.29 1.34 4.02
N ASN A 87 4.28 0.18 3.38
CA ASN A 87 4.41 0.04 1.92
C ASN A 87 3.06 0.31 1.25
N ASN A 88 2.80 1.57 0.93
CA ASN A 88 1.57 2.00 0.29
C ASN A 88 1.78 2.47 -1.16
N ALA A 89 2.98 2.94 -1.52
CA ALA A 89 3.26 3.39 -2.89
C ALA A 89 2.92 2.31 -3.93
N GLY A 90 2.22 2.71 -4.97
CA GLY A 90 1.82 1.83 -6.04
C GLY A 90 0.88 2.52 -7.03
N PHE A 91 0.83 2.02 -8.25
CA PHE A 91 -0.13 2.46 -9.25
C PHE A 91 -0.68 1.30 -10.07
N GLY A 92 -1.72 1.57 -10.83
CA GLY A 92 -2.37 0.63 -11.74
C GLY A 92 -2.43 1.20 -13.16
N MET A 93 -2.75 0.34 -14.13
CA MET A 93 -3.05 0.71 -15.50
C MET A 93 -4.18 -0.15 -16.03
N GLN A 94 -5.14 0.47 -16.71
CA GLN A 94 -6.25 -0.20 -17.37
C GLN A 94 -6.06 -0.16 -18.89
N GLY A 95 -6.24 -1.30 -19.54
CA GLY A 95 -6.18 -1.45 -20.99
C GLY A 95 -5.82 -2.88 -21.40
N ALA A 96 -5.93 -3.17 -22.70
CA ALA A 96 -5.46 -4.46 -23.23
C ALA A 96 -3.94 -4.55 -23.03
N PHE A 97 -3.46 -5.68 -22.53
CA PHE A 97 -2.04 -5.87 -22.16
C PHE A 97 -1.06 -5.47 -23.28
N ALA A 98 -1.34 -5.88 -24.51
CA ALA A 98 -0.48 -5.58 -25.66
C ALA A 98 -0.55 -4.12 -26.13
N ALA A 99 -1.57 -3.36 -25.73
CA ALA A 99 -1.74 -1.96 -26.11
C ALA A 99 -1.16 -0.97 -25.08
N LEU A 100 -0.90 -1.43 -23.85
CA LEU A 100 -0.31 -0.59 -22.82
C LEU A 100 1.22 -0.47 -23.02
N PRO A 101 1.83 0.70 -22.71
CA PRO A 101 3.28 0.89 -22.78
C PRO A 101 4.03 -0.12 -21.92
N ALA A 102 4.96 -0.86 -22.52
CA ALA A 102 5.68 -1.95 -21.84
C ALA A 102 6.55 -1.45 -20.66
N ASP A 103 7.23 -0.32 -20.84
CA ASP A 103 8.06 0.33 -19.81
C ASP A 103 7.23 0.71 -18.57
N ARG A 104 6.02 1.24 -18.77
CA ARG A 104 5.11 1.59 -17.67
C ARG A 104 4.59 0.35 -16.93
N GLN A 105 4.38 -0.77 -17.63
CA GLN A 105 4.01 -2.04 -17.00
C GLN A 105 5.16 -2.58 -16.15
N LEU A 106 6.42 -2.48 -16.62
CA LEU A 106 7.61 -2.88 -15.88
C LEU A 106 7.85 -1.97 -14.67
N GLN A 107 7.66 -0.65 -14.82
CA GLN A 107 7.71 0.29 -13.69
C GLN A 107 6.65 -0.04 -12.61
N MET A 108 5.45 -0.49 -13.02
CA MET A 108 4.41 -0.93 -12.09
C MET A 108 4.88 -2.14 -11.26
N ILE A 109 5.50 -3.13 -11.90
CA ILE A 109 6.07 -4.29 -11.19
C ILE A 109 7.18 -3.80 -10.25
N HIS A 110 8.07 -2.94 -10.74
CA HIS A 110 9.17 -2.43 -9.94
C HIS A 110 8.66 -1.69 -8.68
N LEU A 111 7.71 -0.76 -8.81
CA LEU A 111 7.17 -0.04 -7.66
C LEU A 111 6.36 -0.93 -6.73
N ASN A 112 5.37 -1.68 -7.28
CA ASN A 112 4.41 -2.42 -6.48
C ASN A 112 4.99 -3.69 -5.84
N VAL A 113 6.09 -4.24 -6.38
CA VAL A 113 6.69 -5.51 -5.96
C VAL A 113 8.13 -5.30 -5.51
N THR A 114 9.03 -4.90 -6.41
CA THR A 114 10.46 -4.87 -6.14
C THR A 114 10.81 -3.88 -5.03
N ALA A 115 10.33 -2.64 -5.12
CA ALA A 115 10.61 -1.61 -4.11
C ALA A 115 10.03 -1.98 -2.74
N LEU A 116 8.80 -2.50 -2.70
CA LEU A 116 8.16 -3.00 -1.48
C LEU A 116 9.00 -4.11 -0.82
N THR A 117 9.42 -5.09 -1.60
CA THR A 117 10.21 -6.22 -1.12
C THR A 117 11.58 -5.75 -0.63
N ALA A 118 12.24 -4.87 -1.39
CA ALA A 118 13.56 -4.33 -1.04
C ALA A 118 13.50 -3.51 0.27
N LEU A 119 12.53 -2.58 0.41
CA LEU A 119 12.38 -1.81 1.64
C LEU A 119 12.09 -2.70 2.84
N THR A 120 11.22 -3.69 2.67
CA THR A 120 10.94 -4.67 3.73
C THR A 120 12.22 -5.40 4.13
N ARG A 121 12.99 -5.93 3.16
CA ARG A 121 14.24 -6.67 3.42
C ARG A 121 15.31 -5.81 4.10
N LEU A 122 15.42 -4.53 3.73
CA LEU A 122 16.42 -3.62 4.27
C LEU A 122 16.11 -3.17 5.72
N LEU A 123 14.82 -2.93 6.02
CA LEU A 123 14.41 -2.40 7.34
C LEU A 123 14.12 -3.50 8.38
N LEU A 124 13.72 -4.68 7.94
CA LEU A 124 13.29 -5.78 8.81
C LEU A 124 14.35 -6.24 9.82
N PRO A 125 15.65 -6.40 9.48
CA PRO A 125 16.65 -6.89 10.44
C PRO A 125 16.74 -6.03 11.70
N SER A 126 16.77 -4.71 11.54
CA SER A 126 16.85 -3.82 12.70
C SER A 126 15.55 -3.76 13.53
N MET A 127 14.38 -4.01 12.90
CA MET A 127 13.12 -4.17 13.63
C MET A 127 13.12 -5.45 14.46
N LEU A 128 13.64 -6.56 13.90
CA LEU A 128 13.78 -7.85 14.60
C LEU A 128 14.68 -7.73 15.82
N GLU A 129 15.84 -7.08 15.69
CA GLU A 129 16.76 -6.85 16.80
C GLU A 129 16.11 -6.09 17.97
N ARG A 130 15.18 -5.17 17.67
CA ARG A 130 14.45 -4.42 18.69
C ARG A 130 13.18 -5.12 19.19
N GLY A 131 12.69 -6.14 18.50
CA GLY A 131 11.50 -6.91 18.87
C GLY A 131 10.21 -6.08 18.91
N LYS A 132 10.12 -4.96 18.16
CA LYS A 132 8.97 -4.06 18.18
C LYS A 132 8.73 -3.37 16.84
N GLY A 133 7.47 -3.00 16.57
CA GLY A 133 7.06 -2.35 15.33
C GLY A 133 6.51 -3.32 14.31
N GLY A 134 6.86 -3.18 13.03
CA GLY A 134 6.47 -4.12 11.97
C GLY A 134 6.19 -3.49 10.62
N VAL A 135 5.42 -4.22 9.80
CA VAL A 135 5.17 -3.88 8.39
C VAL A 135 3.67 -3.86 8.12
N LEU A 136 3.19 -2.79 7.45
CA LEU A 136 1.86 -2.69 6.89
C LEU A 136 1.98 -2.55 5.36
N ASN A 137 1.64 -3.60 4.63
CA ASN A 137 1.62 -3.58 3.16
C ASN A 137 0.21 -3.26 2.64
N VAL A 138 0.09 -2.31 1.73
CA VAL A 138 -1.19 -1.98 1.08
C VAL A 138 -1.34 -2.81 -0.18
N GLY A 139 -2.07 -3.91 -0.04
CA GLY A 139 -2.53 -4.78 -1.11
C GLY A 139 -3.73 -4.20 -1.87
N SER A 140 -4.67 -5.04 -2.20
CA SER A 140 -5.99 -4.71 -2.79
C SER A 140 -6.85 -5.96 -2.83
N THR A 141 -8.18 -5.81 -2.85
CA THR A 141 -9.09 -6.91 -3.20
C THR A 141 -8.84 -7.46 -4.62
N ALA A 142 -8.19 -6.69 -5.49
CA ALA A 142 -7.70 -7.14 -6.80
C ALA A 142 -6.74 -8.32 -6.71
N GLY A 143 -6.01 -8.48 -5.59
CA GLY A 143 -5.05 -9.57 -5.41
C GLY A 143 -5.66 -10.95 -5.20
N PHE A 144 -6.97 -11.07 -4.98
CA PHE A 144 -7.63 -12.37 -4.77
C PHE A 144 -8.01 -13.09 -6.07
N GLN A 145 -8.04 -12.41 -7.20
CA GLN A 145 -8.51 -12.96 -8.48
C GLN A 145 -7.73 -12.43 -9.69
N PRO A 146 -7.80 -13.08 -10.86
CA PRO A 146 -7.24 -12.53 -12.09
C PRO A 146 -8.04 -11.32 -12.58
N GLY A 147 -7.36 -10.29 -13.11
CA GLY A 147 -7.99 -9.05 -13.59
C GLY A 147 -7.76 -8.79 -15.08
N PRO A 148 -8.63 -9.25 -16.00
CA PRO A 148 -8.59 -8.83 -17.39
C PRO A 148 -8.59 -7.30 -17.51
N PHE A 149 -7.85 -6.76 -18.45
CA PHE A 149 -7.59 -5.32 -18.69
C PHE A 149 -6.77 -4.60 -17.59
N MET A 150 -6.40 -5.29 -16.50
CA MET A 150 -5.49 -4.80 -15.46
C MET A 150 -4.55 -5.92 -15.00
N ALA A 151 -4.11 -6.79 -15.91
CA ALA A 151 -3.45 -8.05 -15.60
C ALA A 151 -2.23 -7.88 -14.69
N VAL A 152 -1.33 -6.94 -15.02
CA VAL A 152 -0.11 -6.68 -14.22
C VAL A 152 -0.47 -6.17 -12.83
N TYR A 153 -1.38 -5.21 -12.72
CA TYR A 153 -1.80 -4.67 -11.42
C TYR A 153 -2.33 -5.76 -10.49
N TYR A 154 -3.28 -6.58 -10.97
CA TYR A 154 -3.86 -7.67 -10.19
C TYR A 154 -2.80 -8.68 -9.75
N ALA A 155 -1.86 -9.01 -10.65
CA ALA A 155 -0.75 -9.90 -10.33
C ALA A 155 0.18 -9.31 -9.27
N THR A 156 0.50 -8.00 -9.33
CA THR A 156 1.31 -7.34 -8.30
C THR A 156 0.61 -7.35 -6.94
N LYS A 157 -0.71 -7.16 -6.91
CA LYS A 157 -1.48 -7.19 -5.65
C LYS A 157 -1.65 -8.61 -5.09
N ALA A 158 -1.71 -9.63 -5.95
CA ALA A 158 -1.65 -11.03 -5.52
C ALA A 158 -0.29 -11.36 -4.88
N TYR A 159 0.82 -10.88 -5.47
CA TYR A 159 2.14 -10.98 -4.86
C TYR A 159 2.16 -10.37 -3.46
N VAL A 160 1.67 -9.13 -3.30
CA VAL A 160 1.68 -8.43 -2.00
C VAL A 160 0.91 -9.19 -0.93
N ILE A 161 -0.25 -9.76 -1.25
CA ILE A 161 -1.04 -10.56 -0.30
C ILE A 161 -0.23 -11.81 0.10
N SER A 162 0.19 -12.61 -0.87
CA SER A 162 0.91 -13.88 -0.61
C SER A 162 2.23 -13.65 0.15
N PHE A 163 3.00 -12.63 -0.27
CA PHE A 163 4.24 -12.25 0.40
C PHE A 163 4.01 -11.84 1.86
N THR A 164 2.96 -11.04 2.10
CA THR A 164 2.68 -10.55 3.46
C THR A 164 2.19 -11.67 4.38
N GLU A 165 1.34 -12.57 3.88
CA GLU A 165 0.85 -13.71 4.66
C GLU A 165 2.01 -14.64 5.06
N ALA A 166 2.91 -14.97 4.12
CA ALA A 166 4.10 -15.79 4.42
C ALA A 166 5.02 -15.10 5.43
N LEU A 167 5.31 -13.81 5.23
CA LEU A 167 6.17 -13.05 6.13
C LEU A 167 5.57 -12.92 7.54
N ALA A 168 4.25 -12.79 7.65
CA ALA A 168 3.58 -12.72 8.94
C ALA A 168 3.70 -14.05 9.73
N ASP A 169 3.67 -15.19 9.05
CA ASP A 169 3.88 -16.50 9.64
C ASP A 169 5.34 -16.70 10.09
N GLU A 170 6.31 -16.39 9.22
CA GLU A 170 7.74 -16.46 9.51
C GLU A 170 8.15 -15.59 10.73
N LEU A 171 7.48 -14.46 10.93
CA LEU A 171 7.76 -13.52 12.02
C LEU A 171 6.86 -13.72 13.24
N SER A 172 6.10 -14.79 13.28
CA SER A 172 5.26 -15.13 14.45
C SER A 172 6.12 -15.28 15.71
N GLY A 173 5.71 -14.63 16.79
CA GLY A 173 6.47 -14.64 18.06
C GLY A 173 7.66 -13.67 18.15
N SER A 174 8.03 -12.97 17.06
CA SER A 174 9.15 -12.01 17.06
C SER A 174 8.86 -10.67 17.76
N GLY A 175 7.61 -10.42 18.15
CA GLY A 175 7.14 -9.11 18.63
C GLY A 175 6.76 -8.12 17.52
N LEU A 176 7.00 -8.46 16.26
CA LEU A 176 6.63 -7.62 15.10
C LEU A 176 5.18 -7.90 14.64
N ARG A 177 4.54 -6.86 14.11
CA ARG A 177 3.24 -6.97 13.45
C ARG A 177 3.40 -6.85 11.95
N VAL A 178 2.92 -7.85 11.22
CA VAL A 178 2.95 -7.83 9.74
C VAL A 178 1.53 -8.00 9.23
N SER A 179 1.07 -7.06 8.41
CA SER A 179 -0.31 -7.05 7.92
C SER A 179 -0.38 -6.63 6.47
N CYS A 180 -1.31 -7.23 5.73
CA CYS A 180 -1.75 -6.76 4.42
C CYS A 180 -3.11 -6.07 4.56
N LEU A 181 -3.17 -4.77 4.28
CA LEU A 181 -4.44 -4.06 4.07
C LEU A 181 -4.89 -4.31 2.63
N ALA A 182 -6.06 -4.90 2.43
CA ALA A 182 -6.66 -5.17 1.12
C ALA A 182 -7.92 -4.31 0.93
N PRO A 183 -7.80 -3.05 0.48
CA PRO A 183 -8.94 -2.21 0.17
C PRO A 183 -9.65 -2.68 -1.11
N GLY A 184 -10.96 -2.45 -1.18
CA GLY A 184 -11.73 -2.43 -2.42
C GLY A 184 -11.60 -1.09 -3.14
N PRO A 185 -12.50 -0.77 -4.08
CA PRO A 185 -12.58 0.54 -4.70
C PRO A 185 -12.67 1.62 -3.61
N THR A 186 -11.77 2.60 -3.68
CA THR A 186 -11.61 3.67 -2.69
C THR A 186 -11.59 5.01 -3.41
N ALA A 187 -12.22 6.02 -2.84
CA ALA A 187 -12.33 7.36 -3.41
C ALA A 187 -10.95 8.08 -3.40
N THR A 188 -10.12 7.79 -4.40
CA THR A 188 -8.77 8.33 -4.58
C THR A 188 -8.54 8.75 -6.04
N ALA A 189 -7.45 9.46 -6.31
CA ALA A 189 -7.01 9.74 -7.67
C ALA A 189 -6.54 8.47 -8.44
N PHE A 190 -6.42 7.33 -7.77
CA PHE A 190 -5.95 6.08 -8.37
C PHE A 190 -6.75 5.67 -9.61
N ALA A 191 -8.08 5.76 -9.57
CA ALA A 191 -8.93 5.39 -10.70
C ALA A 191 -8.64 6.24 -11.94
N THR A 192 -8.48 7.55 -11.76
CA THR A 192 -8.13 8.49 -12.84
C THR A 192 -6.71 8.24 -13.35
N GLU A 193 -5.74 8.09 -12.45
CA GLU A 193 -4.33 7.84 -12.81
C GLU A 193 -4.13 6.49 -13.52
N ALA A 194 -4.93 5.49 -13.17
CA ALA A 194 -4.93 4.17 -13.81
C ALA A 194 -5.69 4.14 -15.16
N GLY A 195 -6.41 5.21 -15.52
CA GLY A 195 -7.33 5.22 -16.67
C GLY A 195 -8.58 4.35 -16.46
N ALA A 196 -8.92 4.06 -15.20
CA ALA A 196 -10.00 3.15 -14.79
C ALA A 196 -11.25 3.87 -14.26
N ALA A 197 -11.26 5.22 -14.25
CA ALA A 197 -12.35 6.00 -13.67
C ALA A 197 -13.72 5.71 -14.31
N GLU A 198 -13.74 5.39 -15.61
CA GLU A 198 -14.96 5.06 -16.35
C GLU A 198 -15.35 3.57 -16.25
N SER A 199 -14.57 2.73 -15.58
CA SER A 199 -14.92 1.32 -15.43
C SER A 199 -16.09 1.15 -14.47
N ARG A 200 -16.92 0.13 -14.71
CA ARG A 200 -18.06 -0.22 -13.83
C ARG A 200 -17.63 -0.45 -12.38
N LEU A 201 -16.38 -0.88 -12.17
CA LEU A 201 -15.82 -1.11 -10.84
C LEU A 201 -15.76 0.18 -10.02
N PHE A 202 -15.28 1.29 -10.60
CA PHE A 202 -15.10 2.57 -9.91
C PHE A 202 -16.34 3.47 -9.95
N GLN A 203 -17.32 3.13 -10.78
CA GLN A 203 -18.64 3.76 -10.74
C GLN A 203 -19.56 3.20 -9.64
N SER A 204 -19.16 2.09 -9.00
CA SER A 204 -19.87 1.52 -7.85
C SER A 204 -19.48 2.21 -6.54
N ASP A 205 -20.16 1.86 -5.43
CA ASP A 205 -19.85 2.37 -4.10
C ASP A 205 -18.36 2.23 -3.74
N THR A 206 -17.71 3.37 -3.51
CA THR A 206 -16.34 3.45 -3.03
C THR A 206 -16.29 3.75 -1.54
N MET A 207 -15.30 3.22 -0.85
CA MET A 207 -15.04 3.59 0.55
C MET A 207 -14.25 4.89 0.63
N SER A 208 -14.39 5.64 1.73
CA SER A 208 -13.55 6.79 2.00
C SER A 208 -12.11 6.37 2.34
N VAL A 209 -11.15 7.20 1.99
CA VAL A 209 -9.73 6.95 2.29
C VAL A 209 -9.47 6.87 3.80
N ASP A 210 -10.17 7.69 4.58
CA ASP A 210 -9.99 7.77 6.03
C ASP A 210 -10.50 6.51 6.72
N GLU A 211 -11.66 5.99 6.28
CA GLU A 211 -12.18 4.74 6.79
C GLU A 211 -11.25 3.57 6.48
N VAL A 212 -10.73 3.50 5.24
CA VAL A 212 -9.77 2.46 4.82
C VAL A 212 -8.50 2.54 5.64
N ALA A 213 -7.93 3.74 5.84
CA ALA A 213 -6.72 3.94 6.61
C ALA A 213 -6.91 3.55 8.08
N ARG A 214 -8.02 3.95 8.70
CA ARG A 214 -8.37 3.58 10.08
C ARG A 214 -8.49 2.06 10.24
N ILE A 215 -9.24 1.40 9.37
CA ILE A 215 -9.41 -0.07 9.38
C ILE A 215 -8.05 -0.76 9.22
N GLY A 216 -7.20 -0.25 8.32
CA GLY A 216 -5.85 -0.79 8.08
C GLY A 216 -4.97 -0.70 9.31
N TYR A 217 -4.90 0.47 9.93
CA TYR A 217 -4.13 0.70 11.16
C TYR A 217 -4.63 -0.16 12.33
N GLU A 218 -5.94 -0.16 12.57
CA GLU A 218 -6.55 -0.96 13.66
C GLU A 218 -6.29 -2.46 13.48
N GLY A 219 -6.41 -2.94 12.23
CA GLY A 219 -6.13 -4.34 11.91
C GLY A 219 -4.66 -4.71 12.13
N TRP A 220 -3.73 -3.86 11.67
CA TRP A 220 -2.30 -4.02 11.90
C TRP A 220 -1.95 -3.98 13.40
N ARG A 221 -2.51 -3.01 14.14
CA ARG A 221 -2.33 -2.89 15.59
C ARG A 221 -2.84 -4.11 16.33
N ALA A 222 -3.93 -4.71 15.86
CA ALA A 222 -4.51 -5.95 16.41
C ALA A 222 -3.75 -7.23 15.99
N GLY A 223 -2.67 -7.13 15.21
CA GLY A 223 -1.87 -8.27 14.75
C GLY A 223 -2.56 -9.14 13.69
N LYS A 224 -3.57 -8.62 12.97
CA LYS A 224 -4.21 -9.36 11.88
C LYS A 224 -3.29 -9.38 10.66
N PHE A 225 -2.96 -10.55 10.12
CA PHE A 225 -2.11 -10.67 8.93
C PHE A 225 -2.80 -10.19 7.64
N LEU A 226 -4.14 -10.30 7.54
CA LEU A 226 -4.93 -9.83 6.41
C LEU A 226 -6.13 -9.00 6.88
N VAL A 227 -6.24 -7.78 6.37
CA VAL A 227 -7.28 -6.81 6.71
C VAL A 227 -8.01 -6.40 5.44
N VAL A 228 -9.14 -7.03 5.16
CA VAL A 228 -10.01 -6.63 4.03
C VAL A 228 -10.91 -5.48 4.49
N ALA A 229 -10.77 -4.30 3.89
CA ALA A 229 -11.56 -3.13 4.26
C ALA A 229 -13.00 -3.24 3.75
N GLY A 230 -13.96 -3.24 4.68
CA GLY A 230 -15.41 -3.28 4.38
C GLY A 230 -15.98 -4.69 4.26
N ARG A 231 -17.14 -4.91 4.93
CA ARG A 231 -17.82 -6.22 4.97
C ARG A 231 -18.18 -6.75 3.58
N ARG A 232 -18.61 -5.88 2.65
CA ARG A 232 -18.96 -6.24 1.27
C ARG A 232 -17.72 -6.74 0.51
N ASN A 233 -16.60 -6.09 0.69
CA ASN A 233 -15.31 -6.49 0.09
C ASN A 233 -14.83 -7.82 0.66
N TRP A 234 -15.01 -8.04 1.95
CA TRP A 234 -14.68 -9.31 2.60
C TRP A 234 -15.48 -10.48 2.00
N TRP A 235 -16.80 -10.33 1.85
CA TRP A 235 -17.64 -11.35 1.23
C TRP A 235 -17.26 -11.62 -0.23
N ARG A 236 -16.92 -10.58 -1.00
CA ARG A 236 -16.42 -10.74 -2.38
C ARG A 236 -15.10 -11.51 -2.41
N ALA A 237 -14.14 -11.15 -1.57
CA ALA A 237 -12.86 -11.85 -1.47
C ALA A 237 -13.03 -13.32 -1.04
N PHE A 238 -13.98 -13.60 -0.14
CA PHE A 238 -14.31 -14.97 0.25
C PHE A 238 -14.97 -15.76 -0.90
N ALA A 239 -15.93 -15.17 -1.60
CA ALA A 239 -16.62 -15.82 -2.71
C ALA A 239 -15.68 -16.26 -3.85
N VAL A 240 -14.62 -15.50 -4.10
CA VAL A 240 -13.60 -15.86 -5.11
C VAL A 240 -12.90 -17.19 -4.79
N ARG A 241 -12.82 -17.60 -3.52
CA ARG A 241 -12.18 -18.87 -3.12
C ARG A 241 -13.02 -20.10 -3.45
N ILE A 242 -14.35 -19.94 -3.57
CA ILE A 242 -15.28 -21.06 -3.79
C ILE A 242 -15.90 -21.07 -5.19
N LEU A 243 -15.91 -19.94 -5.89
CA LEU A 243 -16.47 -19.86 -7.23
C LEU A 243 -15.50 -20.38 -8.31
N PRO A 244 -16.01 -20.98 -9.41
CA PRO A 244 -15.18 -21.40 -10.53
C PRO A 244 -14.36 -20.24 -11.10
N ARG A 245 -13.06 -20.45 -11.32
CA ARG A 245 -12.14 -19.39 -11.81
C ARG A 245 -12.58 -18.77 -13.15
N SER A 246 -13.22 -19.56 -14.03
CA SER A 246 -13.76 -19.07 -15.29
C SER A 246 -14.90 -18.07 -15.10
N TYR A 247 -15.77 -18.31 -14.14
CA TYR A 247 -16.86 -17.39 -13.77
C TYR A 247 -16.30 -16.10 -13.16
N VAL A 248 -15.43 -16.21 -12.16
CA VAL A 248 -14.77 -15.05 -11.53
C VAL A 248 -14.08 -14.17 -12.58
N ARG A 249 -13.30 -14.78 -13.49
CA ARG A 249 -12.61 -14.04 -14.55
C ARG A 249 -13.58 -13.29 -15.49
N ARG A 250 -14.75 -13.86 -15.79
CA ARG A 250 -15.76 -13.20 -16.61
C ARG A 250 -16.34 -11.99 -15.88
N VAL A 251 -16.76 -12.16 -14.63
CA VAL A 251 -17.29 -11.07 -13.80
C VAL A 251 -16.27 -9.93 -13.66
N VAL A 252 -15.02 -10.24 -13.39
CA VAL A 252 -13.97 -9.21 -13.26
C VAL A 252 -13.67 -8.52 -14.60
N ARG A 253 -13.76 -9.25 -15.73
CA ARG A 253 -13.67 -8.63 -17.07
C ARG A 253 -14.77 -7.58 -17.25
N ASP A 254 -16.01 -7.90 -16.92
CA ASP A 254 -17.16 -7.00 -17.07
C ASP A 254 -17.03 -5.79 -16.13
N LEU A 255 -16.53 -5.98 -14.92
CA LEU A 255 -16.28 -4.89 -13.97
C LEU A 255 -15.15 -3.95 -14.43
N ASN A 256 -14.10 -4.49 -15.04
CA ASN A 256 -12.96 -3.70 -15.55
C ASN A 256 -13.22 -3.14 -16.95
N SER A 257 -14.29 -3.51 -17.66
CA SER A 257 -14.64 -2.89 -18.93
C SER A 257 -15.31 -1.53 -18.73
N ARG A 258 -15.22 -0.69 -19.76
CA ARG A 258 -16.01 0.55 -19.82
C ARG A 258 -17.47 0.18 -20.09
N PRO A 259 -18.44 0.93 -19.55
CA PRO A 259 -19.81 0.82 -20.02
C PRO A 259 -19.85 1.25 -21.50
N ASP A 260 -20.62 0.52 -22.30
CA ASP A 260 -20.90 0.85 -23.71
C ASP A 260 -21.68 2.15 -23.81
#